data_618ca176e0cc28fd5aab5cb4ade7a0bc
#
_entry.id   618ca176e0cc28fd5aab5cb4ade7a0bc
#
_cell.length_a   1.000
_cell.length_b   1.000
_cell.length_c   1.000
_cell.angle_alpha   90.00
_cell.angle_beta   90.00
_cell.angle_gamma   90.00
#
_symmetry.space_group_name_H-M   'P 1'
#
loop_
_entity.id
_entity.type
_entity.pdbx_description
1 polymer ?
#
loop_
_entity_poly.entity_id
_entity_poly.type
_entity_poly.pdbx_seq_one_letter_code
_entity_poly.pdbx_strand_id
1 'polypeptide(L)'
;MNTINKKEIEKFSKIAAEWWNPNGKFKPLHKFNPIRIKYIKDNIIKKFNLNSSNKPLKTINILDIGCGGGLLSEPMSRLGASVVGIDASKKNIEVAKFHAKKNKLKINYICASPEILKIQKKFDVILGMEIVEHVEDINFFIKKSSELLKKNGLMFIATLNKTLKSYVFAIVGAEYILR
;
A
#
# COMPACT_ATOMS: atom_id res chain seq x y z
N MET A 1 -13.30 -1.70 19.30
CA MET A 1 -13.36 -1.16 17.93
C MET A 1 -12.39 -1.94 17.06
N ASN A 2 -12.74 -2.19 15.81
CA ASN A 2 -11.95 -2.98 14.86
C ASN A 2 -12.02 -2.29 13.50
N THR A 3 -10.91 -2.22 12.77
CA THR A 3 -10.86 -1.66 11.41
C THR A 3 -11.22 -2.70 10.34
N ILE A 4 -11.31 -3.97 10.73
CA ILE A 4 -11.43 -5.10 9.80
C ILE A 4 -12.86 -5.32 9.33
N ASN A 5 -13.09 -5.27 8.01
CA ASN A 5 -14.30 -5.76 7.35
C ASN A 5 -14.07 -7.20 6.84
N LYS A 6 -14.69 -8.19 7.49
CA LYS A 6 -14.51 -9.62 7.15
C LYS A 6 -14.92 -9.96 5.73
N LYS A 7 -16.01 -9.34 5.20
CA LYS A 7 -16.49 -9.59 3.83
C LYS A 7 -15.48 -9.12 2.79
N GLU A 8 -14.85 -7.96 3.02
CA GLU A 8 -13.81 -7.46 2.13
C GLU A 8 -12.55 -8.34 2.17
N ILE A 9 -12.14 -8.83 3.35
CA ILE A 9 -11.02 -9.77 3.46
C ILE A 9 -11.29 -11.05 2.66
N GLU A 10 -12.48 -11.63 2.75
CA GLU A 10 -12.85 -12.82 2.00
C GLU A 10 -12.82 -12.58 0.49
N LYS A 11 -13.36 -11.43 0.04
CA LYS A 11 -13.36 -11.01 -1.37
C LYS A 11 -11.93 -10.92 -1.92
N PHE A 12 -11.04 -10.19 -1.26
CA PHE A 12 -9.65 -10.06 -1.70
C PHE A 12 -8.87 -11.37 -1.59
N SER A 13 -9.16 -12.20 -0.59
CA SER A 13 -8.53 -13.51 -0.44
C SER A 13 -8.86 -14.45 -1.61
N LYS A 14 -10.06 -14.37 -2.18
CA LYS A 14 -10.47 -15.20 -3.35
C LYS A 14 -9.69 -14.87 -4.61
N ILE A 15 -9.21 -13.64 -4.75
CA ILE A 15 -8.48 -13.16 -5.94
C ILE A 15 -7.00 -12.95 -5.69
N ALA A 16 -6.49 -13.37 -4.54
CA ALA A 16 -5.11 -13.10 -4.13
C ALA A 16 -4.05 -13.61 -5.11
N ALA A 17 -4.31 -14.73 -5.79
CA ALA A 17 -3.38 -15.29 -6.80
C ALA A 17 -3.17 -14.36 -8.00
N GLU A 18 -4.07 -13.41 -8.25
CA GLU A 18 -4.01 -12.51 -9.40
C GLU A 18 -3.22 -11.22 -9.14
N TRP A 19 -2.73 -10.98 -7.91
CA TRP A 19 -2.05 -9.72 -7.57
C TRP A 19 -0.94 -9.34 -8.57
N TRP A 20 -0.18 -10.29 -9.06
CA TRP A 20 0.95 -10.06 -9.95
C TRP A 20 0.65 -10.35 -11.42
N ASN A 21 -0.62 -10.60 -11.78
CA ASN A 21 -1.05 -10.69 -13.17
C ASN A 21 -1.39 -9.28 -13.71
N PRO A 22 -0.56 -8.67 -14.58
CA PRO A 22 -0.79 -7.32 -15.08
C PRO A 22 -2.01 -7.20 -15.99
N ASN A 23 -2.54 -8.33 -16.47
CA ASN A 23 -3.75 -8.40 -17.30
C ASN A 23 -4.97 -8.90 -16.51
N GLY A 24 -4.81 -9.24 -15.21
CA GLY A 24 -5.85 -9.73 -14.33
C GLY A 24 -6.68 -8.62 -13.69
N LYS A 25 -7.36 -8.99 -12.60
CA LYS A 25 -8.26 -8.08 -11.86
C LYS A 25 -7.59 -6.83 -11.31
N PHE A 26 -6.27 -6.89 -11.08
CA PHE A 26 -5.47 -5.76 -10.58
C PHE A 26 -4.78 -4.95 -11.69
N LYS A 27 -5.14 -5.17 -12.97
CA LYS A 27 -4.60 -4.40 -14.13
C LYS A 27 -4.63 -2.87 -13.92
N PRO A 28 -5.71 -2.25 -13.37
CA PRO A 28 -5.70 -0.81 -13.10
C PRO A 28 -4.61 -0.40 -12.12
N LEU A 29 -4.40 -1.16 -11.04
CA LEU A 29 -3.35 -0.86 -10.07
C LEU A 29 -1.95 -0.94 -10.70
N HIS A 30 -1.69 -1.94 -11.54
CA HIS A 30 -0.43 -2.04 -12.28
C HIS A 30 -0.19 -0.81 -13.18
N LYS A 31 -1.21 -0.32 -13.87
CA LYS A 31 -1.10 0.86 -14.74
C LYS A 31 -0.88 2.17 -13.96
N PHE A 32 -1.51 2.33 -12.80
CA PHE A 32 -1.36 3.54 -11.96
C PHE A 32 -0.09 3.54 -11.10
N ASN A 33 0.45 2.39 -10.79
CA ASN A 33 1.58 2.26 -9.86
C ASN A 33 2.81 3.10 -10.24
N PRO A 34 3.25 3.19 -11.50
CA PRO A 34 4.41 4.03 -11.85
C PRO A 34 4.25 5.50 -11.42
N ILE A 35 3.05 6.06 -11.60
CA ILE A 35 2.73 7.44 -11.23
C ILE A 35 2.71 7.58 -9.70
N ARG A 36 2.08 6.62 -8.98
CA ARG A 36 2.06 6.58 -7.52
C ARG A 36 3.46 6.51 -6.94
N ILE A 37 4.28 5.60 -7.42
CA ILE A 37 5.66 5.40 -6.98
C ILE A 37 6.46 6.69 -7.16
N LYS A 38 6.36 7.32 -8.33
CA LYS A 38 7.02 8.60 -8.60
C LYS A 38 6.57 9.68 -7.62
N TYR A 39 5.27 9.87 -7.45
CA TYR A 39 4.71 10.87 -6.54
C TYR A 39 5.16 10.67 -5.10
N ILE A 40 5.03 9.45 -4.58
CA ILE A 40 5.43 9.10 -3.21
C ILE A 40 6.94 9.31 -3.02
N LYS A 41 7.77 8.78 -3.92
CA LYS A 41 9.22 8.94 -3.89
C LYS A 41 9.62 10.41 -3.87
N ASP A 42 9.08 11.24 -4.78
CA ASP A 42 9.48 12.64 -4.91
C ASP A 42 9.10 13.45 -3.66
N ASN A 43 7.93 13.20 -3.08
CA ASN A 43 7.52 13.83 -1.81
C ASN A 43 8.37 13.38 -0.62
N ILE A 44 8.76 12.11 -0.54
CA ILE A 44 9.66 11.60 0.51
C ILE A 44 11.03 12.29 0.39
N ILE A 45 11.62 12.31 -0.82
CA ILE A 45 12.91 12.95 -1.08
C ILE A 45 12.86 14.42 -0.66
N LYS A 46 11.83 15.14 -1.07
CA LYS A 46 11.63 16.56 -0.72
C LYS A 46 11.49 16.76 0.79
N LYS A 47 10.64 15.97 1.46
CA LYS A 47 10.34 16.11 2.89
C LYS A 47 11.54 15.83 3.78
N PHE A 48 12.32 14.81 3.46
CA PHE A 48 13.45 14.37 4.27
C PHE A 48 14.80 14.86 3.74
N ASN A 49 14.80 15.74 2.73
CA ASN A 49 15.99 16.32 2.09
C ASN A 49 17.03 15.26 1.68
N LEU A 50 16.53 14.22 0.97
CA LEU A 50 17.37 13.09 0.58
C LEU A 50 18.11 13.36 -0.73
N ASN A 51 19.33 12.83 -0.83
CA ASN A 51 20.12 12.92 -2.06
C ASN A 51 19.57 11.99 -3.15
N SER A 52 19.65 12.45 -4.40
CA SER A 52 19.33 11.64 -5.56
C SER A 52 20.39 10.55 -5.73
N SER A 53 19.95 9.29 -5.71
CA SER A 53 20.83 8.12 -5.85
C SER A 53 20.01 6.94 -6.41
N ASN A 54 20.69 5.83 -6.72
CA ASN A 54 20.01 4.59 -7.13
C ASN A 54 19.12 3.99 -6.02
N LYS A 55 19.37 4.35 -4.75
CA LYS A 55 18.57 3.94 -3.59
C LYS A 55 18.25 5.15 -2.71
N PRO A 56 17.44 6.09 -3.21
CA PRO A 56 17.21 7.37 -2.53
C PRO A 56 16.48 7.22 -1.18
N LEU A 57 15.82 6.08 -0.93
CA LEU A 57 15.03 5.85 0.29
C LEU A 57 15.77 4.97 1.31
N LYS A 58 17.09 4.81 1.22
CA LYS A 58 17.88 3.88 2.07
C LYS A 58 17.74 4.12 3.58
N THR A 59 17.45 5.34 4.02
CA THR A 59 17.29 5.70 5.44
C THR A 59 15.84 5.70 5.90
N ILE A 60 14.90 5.43 5.02
CA ILE A 60 13.46 5.58 5.26
C ILE A 60 12.85 4.24 5.67
N ASN A 61 12.09 4.28 6.77
CA ASN A 61 11.25 3.16 7.21
C ASN A 61 9.80 3.40 6.78
N ILE A 62 9.25 2.48 6.01
CA ILE A 62 7.89 2.58 5.46
C ILE A 62 7.02 1.49 6.05
N LEU A 63 5.81 1.85 6.45
CA LEU A 63 4.71 0.93 6.72
C LEU A 63 3.69 1.04 5.59
N ASP A 64 3.44 -0.09 4.91
CA ASP A 64 2.44 -0.20 3.84
C ASP A 64 1.22 -0.95 4.41
N ILE A 65 0.13 -0.22 4.67
CA ILE A 65 -1.09 -0.74 5.29
C ILE A 65 -2.09 -1.12 4.20
N GLY A 66 -2.58 -2.36 4.26
CA GLY A 66 -3.37 -2.94 3.17
C GLY A 66 -2.47 -3.26 1.96
N CYS A 67 -1.27 -3.78 2.21
CA CYS A 67 -0.25 -3.97 1.18
C CYS A 67 -0.64 -4.97 0.08
N GLY A 68 -1.71 -5.75 0.27
CA GLY A 68 -2.16 -6.76 -0.68
C GLY A 68 -1.05 -7.75 -1.05
N GLY A 69 -0.83 -7.98 -2.33
CA GLY A 69 0.27 -8.79 -2.85
C GLY A 69 1.64 -8.10 -2.89
N GLY A 70 1.77 -6.88 -2.37
CA GLY A 70 3.04 -6.16 -2.28
C GLY A 70 3.37 -5.26 -3.48
N LEU A 71 2.37 -4.91 -4.31
CA LEU A 71 2.58 -4.11 -5.53
C LEU A 71 3.26 -2.75 -5.28
N LEU A 72 3.08 -2.15 -4.11
CA LEU A 72 3.72 -0.90 -3.73
C LEU A 72 4.91 -1.13 -2.79
N SER A 73 4.82 -2.09 -1.89
CA SER A 73 5.90 -2.47 -0.97
C SER A 73 7.20 -2.81 -1.70
N GLU A 74 7.14 -3.59 -2.79
CA GLU A 74 8.33 -4.00 -3.52
C GLU A 74 9.07 -2.84 -4.21
N PRO A 75 8.42 -1.96 -4.98
CA PRO A 75 9.08 -0.79 -5.54
C PRO A 75 9.72 0.10 -4.48
N MET A 76 9.06 0.33 -3.33
CA MET A 76 9.66 1.09 -2.24
C MET A 76 10.92 0.43 -1.69
N SER A 77 10.91 -0.91 -1.54
CA SER A 77 12.09 -1.68 -1.14
C SER A 77 13.22 -1.60 -2.18
N ARG A 78 12.89 -1.65 -3.49
CA ARG A 78 13.88 -1.48 -4.58
C ARG A 78 14.52 -0.09 -4.56
N LEU A 79 13.79 0.94 -4.16
CA LEU A 79 14.30 2.29 -3.94
C LEU A 79 15.15 2.41 -2.65
N GLY A 80 15.29 1.32 -1.90
CA GLY A 80 16.17 1.21 -0.74
C GLY A 80 15.46 1.30 0.61
N ALA A 81 14.17 1.59 0.67
CA ALA A 81 13.45 1.70 1.94
C ALA A 81 13.42 0.38 2.72
N SER A 82 13.45 0.49 4.05
CA SER A 82 13.10 -0.61 4.95
C SER A 82 11.59 -0.70 5.06
N VAL A 83 10.98 -1.71 4.44
CA VAL A 83 9.52 -1.82 4.31
C VAL A 83 8.96 -2.89 5.24
N VAL A 84 7.89 -2.54 5.94
CA VAL A 84 6.95 -3.46 6.58
C VAL A 84 5.63 -3.35 5.85
N GLY A 85 5.12 -4.46 5.32
CA GLY A 85 3.79 -4.54 4.70
C GLY A 85 2.83 -5.27 5.63
N ILE A 86 1.66 -4.70 5.86
CA ILE A 86 0.59 -5.38 6.62
C ILE A 86 -0.68 -5.47 5.80
N ASP A 87 -1.36 -6.60 5.94
CA ASP A 87 -2.67 -6.86 5.34
C ASP A 87 -3.47 -7.81 6.23
N ALA A 88 -4.77 -7.62 6.32
CA ALA A 88 -5.63 -8.47 7.15
C ALA A 88 -5.88 -9.85 6.51
N SER A 89 -5.66 -10.01 5.20
CA SER A 89 -5.76 -11.28 4.49
C SER A 89 -4.46 -12.07 4.56
N LYS A 90 -4.50 -13.23 5.21
CA LYS A 90 -3.36 -14.16 5.24
C LYS A 90 -2.92 -14.58 3.84
N LYS A 91 -3.87 -14.79 2.91
CA LYS A 91 -3.57 -15.16 1.52
C LYS A 91 -2.81 -14.06 0.77
N ASN A 92 -3.19 -12.80 0.95
CA ASN A 92 -2.45 -11.67 0.38
C ASN A 92 -1.01 -11.65 0.88
N ILE A 93 -0.81 -11.83 2.18
CA ILE A 93 0.52 -11.87 2.81
C ILE A 93 1.36 -13.05 2.28
N GLU A 94 0.76 -14.21 2.07
CA GLU A 94 1.46 -15.37 1.49
C GLU A 94 1.94 -15.07 0.06
N VAL A 95 1.08 -14.46 -0.78
CA VAL A 95 1.44 -14.03 -2.15
C VAL A 95 2.56 -12.99 -2.11
N ALA A 96 2.45 -11.98 -1.25
CA ALA A 96 3.46 -10.93 -1.11
C ALA A 96 4.82 -11.51 -0.69
N LYS A 97 4.85 -12.39 0.31
CA LYS A 97 6.07 -13.08 0.77
C LYS A 97 6.70 -13.92 -0.34
N PHE A 98 5.88 -14.70 -1.05
CA PHE A 98 6.35 -15.54 -2.16
C PHE A 98 7.00 -14.71 -3.26
N HIS A 99 6.33 -13.64 -3.69
CA HIS A 99 6.82 -12.80 -4.78
C HIS A 99 8.09 -12.04 -4.38
N ALA A 100 8.13 -11.45 -3.19
CA ALA A 100 9.33 -10.78 -2.66
C ALA A 100 10.53 -11.74 -2.56
N LYS A 101 10.32 -12.97 -2.07
CA LYS A 101 11.36 -14.00 -2.01
C LYS A 101 11.90 -14.34 -3.40
N LYS A 102 11.02 -14.54 -4.39
CA LYS A 102 11.39 -14.80 -5.78
C LYS A 102 12.26 -13.66 -6.35
N ASN A 103 11.97 -12.41 -5.98
CA ASN A 103 12.69 -11.22 -6.41
C ASN A 103 13.86 -10.83 -5.49
N LYS A 104 14.22 -11.67 -4.51
CA LYS A 104 15.34 -11.45 -3.55
C LYS A 104 15.20 -10.12 -2.78
N LEU A 105 13.96 -9.69 -2.49
CA LEU A 105 13.67 -8.50 -1.70
C LEU A 105 13.49 -8.86 -0.23
N LYS A 106 14.04 -8.01 0.65
CA LYS A 106 13.90 -8.14 2.11
C LYS A 106 12.80 -7.21 2.59
N ILE A 107 11.57 -7.73 2.63
CA ILE A 107 10.38 -7.01 3.12
C ILE A 107 9.75 -7.83 4.24
N ASN A 108 9.40 -7.18 5.35
CA ASN A 108 8.71 -7.84 6.45
C ASN A 108 7.18 -7.76 6.24
N TYR A 109 6.56 -8.86 5.80
CA TYR A 109 5.12 -8.94 5.62
C TYR A 109 4.44 -9.63 6.81
N ILE A 110 3.43 -8.97 7.40
CA ILE A 110 2.73 -9.42 8.61
C ILE A 110 1.22 -9.42 8.35
N CYS A 111 0.53 -10.52 8.71
CA CYS A 111 -0.92 -10.56 8.69
C CYS A 111 -1.45 -9.82 9.92
N ALA A 112 -1.83 -8.57 9.75
CA ALA A 112 -2.27 -7.67 10.84
C ALA A 112 -3.07 -6.48 10.27
N SER A 113 -3.80 -5.82 11.17
CA SER A 113 -4.33 -4.47 10.97
C SER A 113 -3.56 -3.46 11.87
N PRO A 114 -3.70 -2.15 11.66
CA PRO A 114 -2.93 -1.15 12.42
C PRO A 114 -3.09 -1.28 13.93
N GLU A 115 -4.30 -1.58 14.40
CA GLU A 115 -4.63 -1.66 15.84
C GLU A 115 -4.05 -2.87 16.56
N ILE A 116 -3.75 -3.95 15.82
CA ILE A 116 -3.18 -5.18 16.42
C ILE A 116 -1.69 -5.37 16.11
N LEU A 117 -1.11 -4.45 15.34
CA LEU A 117 0.30 -4.51 14.96
C LEU A 117 1.20 -4.31 16.19
N LYS A 118 1.85 -5.38 16.63
CA LYS A 118 2.78 -5.37 17.76
C LYS A 118 4.20 -5.01 17.30
N ILE A 119 4.44 -3.73 17.01
CA ILE A 119 5.77 -3.21 16.65
C ILE A 119 6.06 -2.00 17.54
N GLN A 120 7.19 -2.00 18.24
CA GLN A 120 7.65 -0.87 19.05
C GLN A 120 8.18 0.30 18.19
N LYS A 121 8.52 0.02 16.94
CA LYS A 121 9.13 0.97 16.01
C LYS A 121 8.07 1.83 15.34
N LYS A 122 8.31 3.15 15.30
CA LYS A 122 7.54 4.08 14.46
C LYS A 122 8.17 4.24 13.07
N PHE A 123 7.35 4.63 12.10
CA PHE A 123 7.72 4.73 10.70
C PHE A 123 7.89 6.19 10.26
N ASP A 124 8.80 6.42 9.32
CA ASP A 124 8.99 7.72 8.69
C ASP A 124 7.85 8.02 7.71
N VAL A 125 7.34 6.95 7.08
CA VAL A 125 6.28 7.04 6.08
C VAL A 125 5.26 5.93 6.31
N ILE A 126 3.99 6.28 6.19
CA ILE A 126 2.87 5.33 6.15
C ILE A 126 2.17 5.46 4.79
N LEU A 127 1.91 4.33 4.16
CA LEU A 127 1.13 4.20 2.94
C LEU A 127 -0.19 3.49 3.27
N GLY A 128 -1.30 4.02 2.77
CA GLY A 128 -2.63 3.42 2.85
C GLY A 128 -3.38 3.66 1.54
N MET A 129 -2.98 2.89 0.51
CA MET A 129 -3.48 3.05 -0.85
C MET A 129 -4.68 2.13 -1.12
N GLU A 130 -5.81 2.70 -1.51
CA GLU A 130 -7.06 1.98 -1.81
C GLU A 130 -7.48 1.04 -0.65
N ILE A 131 -7.37 1.52 0.60
CA ILE A 131 -7.71 0.75 1.81
C ILE A 131 -8.85 1.36 2.60
N VAL A 132 -8.98 2.69 2.63
CA VAL A 132 -9.94 3.36 3.51
C VAL A 132 -11.41 3.06 3.17
N GLU A 133 -11.71 2.74 1.92
CA GLU A 133 -13.03 2.30 1.46
C GLU A 133 -13.42 0.89 1.93
N HIS A 134 -12.45 0.12 2.42
CA HIS A 134 -12.61 -1.28 2.84
C HIS A 134 -12.55 -1.48 4.35
N VAL A 135 -12.39 -0.39 5.13
CA VAL A 135 -12.37 -0.46 6.59
C VAL A 135 -13.75 -0.14 7.20
N GLU A 136 -14.03 -0.72 8.35
CA GLU A 136 -15.31 -0.51 9.08
C GLU A 136 -15.41 0.90 9.68
N ASP A 137 -14.31 1.41 10.26
CA ASP A 137 -14.24 2.72 10.90
C ASP A 137 -12.99 3.47 10.43
N ILE A 138 -13.21 4.44 9.55
CA ILE A 138 -12.15 5.26 8.95
C ILE A 138 -11.45 6.13 10.02
N ASN A 139 -12.19 6.69 10.96
CA ASN A 139 -11.61 7.56 11.99
C ASN A 139 -10.69 6.76 12.91
N PHE A 140 -11.12 5.57 13.33
CA PHE A 140 -10.33 4.66 14.12
C PHE A 140 -9.09 4.18 13.36
N PHE A 141 -9.24 3.84 12.08
CA PHE A 141 -8.14 3.45 11.18
C PHE A 141 -7.09 4.55 11.07
N ILE A 142 -7.49 5.79 10.76
CA ILE A 142 -6.57 6.94 10.65
C ILE A 142 -5.87 7.19 11.99
N LYS A 143 -6.61 7.18 13.10
CA LYS A 143 -6.04 7.32 14.44
C LYS A 143 -4.98 6.26 14.72
N LYS A 144 -5.29 4.97 14.52
CA LYS A 144 -4.36 3.88 14.77
C LYS A 144 -3.16 3.90 13.83
N SER A 145 -3.36 4.25 12.58
CA SER A 145 -2.26 4.44 11.63
C SER A 145 -1.36 5.59 12.03
N SER A 146 -1.91 6.73 12.45
CA SER A 146 -1.13 7.90 12.89
C SER A 146 -0.30 7.63 14.14
N GLU A 147 -0.76 6.78 15.05
CA GLU A 147 -0.01 6.36 16.25
C GLU A 147 1.30 5.62 15.90
N LEU A 148 1.37 5.01 14.69
CA LEU A 148 2.54 4.32 14.17
C LEU A 148 3.52 5.24 13.43
N LEU A 149 3.11 6.48 13.16
CA LEU A 149 3.91 7.47 12.44
C LEU A 149 4.86 8.21 13.40
N LYS A 150 6.08 8.48 12.96
CA LYS A 150 6.99 9.37 13.69
C LYS A 150 6.48 10.81 13.68
N LYS A 151 6.88 11.60 14.67
CA LYS A 151 6.71 13.06 14.63
C LYS A 151 7.37 13.58 13.34
N ASN A 152 6.66 14.42 12.59
CA ASN A 152 7.08 14.92 11.28
C ASN A 152 7.18 13.88 10.14
N GLY A 153 6.66 12.66 10.33
CA GLY A 153 6.54 11.67 9.27
C GLY A 153 5.49 12.05 8.20
N LEU A 154 5.46 11.30 7.11
CA LEU A 154 4.47 11.46 6.03
C LEU A 154 3.47 10.31 6.05
N MET A 155 2.19 10.63 5.84
CA MET A 155 1.15 9.64 5.59
C MET A 155 0.53 9.90 4.23
N PHE A 156 0.53 8.89 3.35
CA PHE A 156 -0.12 8.92 2.07
C PHE A 156 -1.37 8.05 2.12
N ILE A 157 -2.52 8.65 1.90
CA ILE A 157 -3.79 7.94 1.80
C ILE A 157 -4.37 8.24 0.43
N ALA A 158 -4.74 7.19 -0.31
CA ALA A 158 -5.45 7.30 -1.57
C ALA A 158 -6.69 6.41 -1.55
N THR A 159 -7.75 6.89 -2.13
CA THR A 159 -9.01 6.16 -2.33
C THR A 159 -9.71 6.65 -3.59
N LEU A 160 -10.50 5.79 -4.19
CA LEU A 160 -11.37 6.21 -5.31
C LEU A 160 -12.47 7.13 -4.78
N ASN A 161 -12.54 8.32 -5.37
CA ASN A 161 -13.60 9.26 -5.04
C ASN A 161 -14.96 8.72 -5.49
N LYS A 162 -15.92 8.59 -4.57
CA LYS A 162 -17.30 8.08 -4.83
C LYS A 162 -18.24 9.12 -5.45
N THR A 163 -17.74 10.17 -6.08
CA THR A 163 -18.59 11.14 -6.78
C THR A 163 -19.08 10.57 -8.12
N LEU A 164 -20.26 11.01 -8.56
CA LEU A 164 -20.79 10.65 -9.89
C LEU A 164 -19.79 10.98 -11.01
N LYS A 165 -19.05 12.10 -10.87
CA LYS A 165 -17.99 12.48 -11.81
C LYS A 165 -16.86 11.46 -11.86
N SER A 166 -16.34 11.02 -10.71
CA SER A 166 -15.26 10.05 -10.68
C SER A 166 -15.72 8.65 -11.15
N TYR A 167 -16.97 8.29 -10.91
CA TYR A 167 -17.57 7.07 -11.46
C TYR A 167 -17.62 7.11 -12.99
N VAL A 168 -18.12 8.21 -13.57
CA VAL A 168 -18.14 8.42 -15.03
C VAL A 168 -16.71 8.44 -15.60
N PHE A 169 -15.77 9.17 -14.98
CA PHE A 169 -14.39 9.20 -15.42
C PHE A 169 -13.69 7.83 -15.27
N ALA A 170 -14.00 7.05 -14.24
CA ALA A 170 -13.44 5.71 -14.08
C ALA A 170 -13.95 4.76 -15.18
N ILE A 171 -15.25 4.82 -15.52
CA ILE A 171 -15.80 4.01 -16.62
C ILE A 171 -15.26 4.46 -17.97
N VAL A 172 -15.31 5.74 -18.29
CA VAL A 172 -14.80 6.30 -19.55
C VAL A 172 -13.29 6.06 -19.64
N GLY A 173 -12.55 6.31 -18.57
CA GLY A 173 -11.11 6.04 -18.51
C GLY A 173 -10.77 4.55 -18.70
N ALA A 174 -11.54 3.65 -18.07
CA ALA A 174 -11.31 2.21 -18.22
C ALA A 174 -11.68 1.70 -19.61
N GLU A 175 -12.76 2.20 -20.20
CA GLU A 175 -13.24 1.71 -21.50
C GLU A 175 -12.54 2.34 -22.71
N TYR A 176 -12.15 3.63 -22.62
CA TYR A 176 -11.61 4.37 -23.75
C TYR A 176 -10.11 4.70 -23.68
N ILE A 177 -9.53 4.77 -22.47
CA ILE A 177 -8.12 5.17 -22.30
C ILE A 177 -7.24 3.98 -21.92
N LEU A 178 -7.80 2.96 -21.24
CA LEU A 178 -7.06 1.81 -20.73
C LEU A 178 -7.28 0.52 -21.52
N ARG A 179 -7.99 0.58 -22.64
CA ARG A 179 -8.09 -0.53 -23.61
C ARG A 179 -6.77 -0.81 -24.30
#